data_e86d0e1d8def81990a2ea1bbd2f60219
#
_entry.id   e86d0e1d8def81990a2ea1bbd2f60219
#
_cell.length_a   1.000
_cell.length_b   1.000
_cell.length_c   1.000
_cell.angle_alpha   90.00
_cell.angle_beta   90.00
_cell.angle_gamma   90.00
#
_symmetry.space_group_name_H-M   'P 1'
#
loop_
_entity.id
_entity.type
_entity.pdbx_description
1 polymer ?
#
loop_
_entity_poly.entity_id
_entity_poly.type
_entity_poly.pdbx_seq_one_letter_code
_entity_poly.pdbx_strand_id
1 'polypeptide(L)'
;EDDLITFRQISLPNIPIRIVLPEQFIPMPGAVKDVKYPSKNAPDFVVTSMDSAVNFGFNLFNKRIEDGDTAVMSRQFRDALRNVNPSIKISKWEDNIKTDNDFEMSWFQFKGYALDGQNFNRMYFIKMKKSVLHGIFNCPMRVKEEWVDIAAKCFQTVEEIEE
;
A
#
# COMPACT_ATOMS: atom_id res chain seq x y z
N GLU A 1 -19.98 -18.03 9.09
CA GLU A 1 -19.58 -18.53 7.78
C GLU A 1 -18.41 -17.70 7.28
N ASP A 2 -17.27 -18.35 7.09
CA ASP A 2 -16.13 -17.69 6.49
C ASP A 2 -16.41 -17.51 5.00
N ASP A 3 -16.71 -16.29 4.59
CA ASP A 3 -16.83 -15.97 3.18
C ASP A 3 -15.48 -16.18 2.52
N LEU A 4 -15.42 -17.12 1.60
CA LEU A 4 -14.20 -17.36 0.83
C LEU A 4 -13.89 -16.15 -0.03
N ILE A 5 -12.71 -15.57 0.20
CA ILE A 5 -12.24 -14.45 -0.62
C ILE A 5 -11.58 -15.04 -1.86
N THR A 6 -12.05 -14.64 -3.03
CA THR A 6 -11.42 -14.98 -4.30
C THR A 6 -10.47 -13.86 -4.72
N PHE A 7 -9.39 -14.25 -5.41
CA PHE A 7 -8.34 -13.33 -5.82
C PHE A 7 -8.19 -13.34 -7.34
N ARG A 8 -7.78 -12.21 -7.88
CA ARG A 8 -7.55 -12.06 -9.31
C ARG A 8 -6.29 -11.24 -9.54
N GLN A 9 -5.48 -11.67 -10.52
CA GLN A 9 -4.35 -10.86 -10.96
C GLN A 9 -4.84 -9.73 -11.85
N ILE A 10 -4.41 -8.51 -11.57
CA ILE A 10 -4.74 -7.34 -12.38
C ILE A 10 -3.48 -6.59 -12.78
N SER A 11 -3.56 -5.89 -13.93
CA SER A 11 -2.55 -4.92 -14.33
C SER A 11 -2.99 -3.54 -13.85
N LEU A 12 -2.09 -2.82 -13.16
CA LEU A 12 -2.42 -1.50 -12.64
C LEU A 12 -2.51 -0.49 -13.81
N PRO A 13 -3.51 0.41 -13.83
CA PRO A 13 -3.63 1.42 -14.89
C PRO A 13 -2.43 2.37 -14.90
N ASN A 14 -1.79 2.53 -16.06
CA ASN A 14 -0.65 3.43 -16.27
C ASN A 14 0.58 3.16 -15.38
N ILE A 15 0.60 2.02 -14.70
CA ILE A 15 1.71 1.56 -13.88
C ILE A 15 2.11 0.18 -14.39
N PRO A 16 3.38 -0.05 -14.78
CA PRO A 16 3.75 -1.33 -15.41
C PRO A 16 3.92 -2.46 -14.37
N ILE A 17 2.90 -2.69 -13.58
CA ILE A 17 2.90 -3.64 -12.46
C ILE A 17 1.64 -4.50 -12.53
N ARG A 18 1.80 -5.80 -12.30
CA ARG A 18 0.70 -6.72 -12.02
C ARG A 18 0.73 -7.10 -10.54
N ILE A 19 -0.45 -7.26 -9.96
CA ILE A 19 -0.61 -7.66 -8.57
C ILE A 19 -1.88 -8.50 -8.42
N VAL A 20 -1.86 -9.46 -7.52
CA VAL A 20 -3.06 -10.24 -7.17
C VAL A 20 -3.79 -9.51 -6.05
N LEU A 21 -5.06 -9.21 -6.27
CA LEU A 21 -5.92 -8.50 -5.31
C LEU A 21 -7.23 -9.26 -5.11
N PRO A 22 -7.95 -9.00 -4.00
CA PRO A 22 -9.29 -9.57 -3.84
C PRO A 22 -10.20 -9.14 -5.00
N GLU A 23 -10.91 -10.09 -5.57
CA GLU A 23 -11.70 -9.87 -6.79
C GLU A 23 -12.83 -8.87 -6.60
N GLN A 24 -13.40 -8.78 -5.39
CA GLN A 24 -14.50 -7.88 -5.08
C GLN A 24 -14.09 -6.41 -4.97
N PHE A 25 -12.80 -6.10 -4.94
CA PHE A 25 -12.33 -4.71 -4.85
C PHE A 25 -12.49 -4.03 -6.21
N ILE A 26 -12.88 -2.75 -6.17
CA ILE A 26 -13.13 -1.93 -7.36
C ILE A 26 -12.24 -0.69 -7.34
N PRO A 27 -11.96 -0.11 -8.51
CA PRO A 27 -11.29 1.20 -8.54
C PRO A 27 -12.10 2.20 -7.72
N MET A 28 -11.40 2.99 -6.88
CA MET A 28 -12.07 3.97 -6.04
C MET A 28 -12.66 5.08 -6.91
N PRO A 29 -13.96 5.39 -6.80
CA PRO A 29 -14.55 6.51 -7.54
C PRO A 29 -13.86 7.83 -7.22
N GLY A 30 -13.69 8.70 -8.23
CA GLY A 30 -12.96 9.96 -8.08
C GLY A 30 -13.49 10.84 -6.97
N ALA A 31 -14.81 10.95 -6.82
CA ALA A 31 -15.43 11.74 -5.77
C ALA A 31 -15.09 11.22 -4.37
N VAL A 32 -15.06 9.89 -4.19
CA VAL A 32 -14.67 9.26 -2.91
C VAL A 32 -13.19 9.44 -2.67
N LYS A 33 -12.36 9.29 -3.70
CA LYS A 33 -10.91 9.47 -3.61
C LYS A 33 -10.56 10.91 -3.19
N ASP A 34 -11.25 11.91 -3.71
CA ASP A 34 -11.01 13.31 -3.36
C ASP A 34 -11.31 13.60 -1.89
N VAL A 35 -12.29 12.90 -1.31
CA VAL A 35 -12.62 13.04 0.12
C VAL A 35 -11.60 12.32 1.01
N LYS A 36 -11.24 11.08 0.65
CA LYS A 36 -10.34 10.26 1.47
C LYS A 36 -8.86 10.66 1.31
N TYR A 37 -8.48 11.16 0.14
CA TYR A 37 -7.11 11.56 -0.18
C TYR A 37 -7.11 12.97 -0.77
N PRO A 38 -7.37 14.02 0.04
CA PRO A 38 -7.52 15.39 -0.47
C PRO A 38 -6.20 16.06 -0.86
N SER A 39 -5.09 15.43 -0.58
CA SER A 39 -3.75 15.97 -0.82
C SER A 39 -3.31 15.78 -2.27
N LYS A 40 -2.41 16.64 -2.74
CA LYS A 40 -1.68 16.45 -4.00
C LYS A 40 -0.83 15.17 -4.00
N ASN A 41 -0.58 14.59 -2.83
CA ASN A 41 0.17 13.36 -2.65
C ASN A 41 -0.74 12.12 -2.61
N ALA A 42 -1.99 12.26 -3.05
CA ALA A 42 -2.90 11.12 -3.16
C ALA A 42 -2.31 10.03 -4.05
N PRO A 43 -2.58 8.75 -3.77
CA PRO A 43 -2.09 7.67 -4.62
C PRO A 43 -2.56 7.81 -6.06
N ASP A 44 -1.71 7.43 -7.02
CA ASP A 44 -2.04 7.48 -8.45
C ASP A 44 -3.23 6.58 -8.77
N PHE A 45 -3.31 5.44 -8.10
CA PHE A 45 -4.40 4.48 -8.30
C PHE A 45 -4.80 3.87 -6.96
N VAL A 46 -6.10 3.76 -6.70
CA VAL A 46 -6.64 3.15 -5.48
C VAL A 46 -7.74 2.18 -5.85
N VAL A 47 -7.69 0.98 -5.27
CA VAL A 47 -8.84 0.06 -5.26
C VAL A 47 -9.39 -0.02 -3.85
N THR A 48 -10.69 -0.24 -3.75
CA THR A 48 -11.40 -0.18 -2.49
C THR A 48 -12.46 -1.26 -2.39
N SER A 49 -12.79 -1.65 -1.15
CA SER A 49 -13.95 -2.50 -0.87
C SER A 49 -15.24 -1.76 -1.22
N MET A 50 -16.35 -2.50 -1.32
CA MET A 50 -17.64 -1.93 -1.71
C MET A 50 -18.13 -0.82 -0.78
N ASP A 51 -17.77 -0.92 0.52
CA ASP A 51 -18.08 0.12 1.52
C ASP A 51 -17.04 1.24 1.60
N SER A 52 -16.01 1.19 0.75
CA SER A 52 -14.89 2.15 0.69
C SER A 52 -14.03 2.18 1.96
N ALA A 53 -14.14 1.18 2.83
CA ALA A 53 -13.43 1.16 4.10
C ALA A 53 -12.02 0.59 4.00
N VAL A 54 -11.80 -0.43 3.15
CA VAL A 54 -10.53 -1.13 2.99
C VAL A 54 -9.92 -0.72 1.66
N ASN A 55 -8.67 -0.25 1.68
CA ASN A 55 -8.07 0.39 0.51
C ASN A 55 -6.66 -0.10 0.24
N PHE A 56 -6.36 -0.29 -1.06
CA PHE A 56 -5.00 -0.47 -1.58
C PHE A 56 -4.68 0.69 -2.51
N GLY A 57 -3.63 1.43 -2.20
CA GLY A 57 -3.18 2.54 -3.03
C GLY A 57 -1.81 2.24 -3.64
N PHE A 58 -1.57 2.82 -4.80
CA PHE A 58 -0.34 2.56 -5.56
C PHE A 58 0.19 3.85 -6.16
N ASN A 59 1.49 4.10 -5.94
CA ASN A 59 2.25 5.16 -6.59
C ASN A 59 3.49 4.55 -7.22
N LEU A 60 3.87 5.05 -8.38
CA LEU A 60 5.15 4.68 -8.97
C LEU A 60 6.07 5.88 -8.94
N PHE A 61 7.22 5.72 -8.27
CA PHE A 61 8.28 6.73 -8.29
C PHE A 61 9.26 6.37 -9.41
N ASN A 62 9.36 7.22 -10.42
CA ASN A 62 10.28 7.02 -11.56
C ASN A 62 11.71 7.36 -11.14
N LYS A 63 12.23 6.53 -10.25
CA LYS A 63 13.55 6.70 -9.64
C LYS A 63 14.19 5.34 -9.50
N ARG A 64 15.38 5.18 -10.08
CA ARG A 64 16.18 3.99 -9.86
C ARG A 64 16.86 4.09 -8.50
N ILE A 65 16.77 3.04 -7.71
CA ILE A 65 17.43 2.94 -6.41
C ILE A 65 18.34 1.70 -6.39
N GLU A 66 19.25 1.67 -5.42
CA GLU A 66 20.17 0.56 -5.20
C GLU A 66 19.64 -0.38 -4.12
N ASP A 67 20.26 -1.55 -4.00
CA ASP A 67 19.92 -2.51 -2.95
C ASP A 67 20.11 -1.86 -1.59
N GLY A 68 19.15 -2.06 -0.70
CA GLY A 68 19.12 -1.46 0.64
C GLY A 68 18.39 -0.13 0.72
N ASP A 69 18.14 0.54 -0.40
CA ASP A 69 17.53 1.87 -0.41
C ASP A 69 16.05 1.87 -0.03
N THR A 70 15.35 0.74 -0.15
CA THR A 70 13.95 0.68 0.30
C THR A 70 13.83 0.91 1.80
N ALA A 71 14.80 0.42 2.59
CA ALA A 71 14.85 0.68 4.03
C ALA A 71 15.10 2.16 4.34
N VAL A 72 15.96 2.81 3.55
CA VAL A 72 16.23 4.25 3.68
C VAL A 72 14.96 5.05 3.38
N MET A 73 14.25 4.72 2.28
CA MET A 73 12.99 5.36 1.92
C MET A 73 11.93 5.17 3.01
N SER A 74 11.79 3.95 3.51
CA SER A 74 10.86 3.64 4.60
C SER A 74 11.12 4.52 5.82
N ARG A 75 12.39 4.65 6.24
CA ARG A 75 12.77 5.49 7.37
C ARG A 75 12.48 6.96 7.11
N GLN A 76 12.78 7.46 5.91
CA GLN A 76 12.52 8.85 5.54
C GLN A 76 11.01 9.16 5.60
N PHE A 77 10.17 8.26 5.12
CA PHE A 77 8.73 8.41 5.20
C PHE A 77 8.22 8.38 6.64
N ARG A 78 8.77 7.49 7.49
CA ARG A 78 8.43 7.46 8.92
C ARG A 78 8.75 8.79 9.59
N ASP A 79 9.94 9.31 9.34
CA ASP A 79 10.38 10.59 9.93
C ASP A 79 9.51 11.75 9.43
N ALA A 80 9.19 11.77 8.14
CA ALA A 80 8.32 12.80 7.56
C ALA A 80 6.92 12.78 8.18
N LEU A 81 6.35 11.59 8.37
CA LEU A 81 5.03 11.44 9.00
C LEU A 81 5.04 11.92 10.44
N ARG A 82 6.06 11.59 11.21
CA ARG A 82 6.20 12.04 12.60
C ARG A 82 6.34 13.55 12.69
N ASN A 83 7.04 14.17 11.75
CA ASN A 83 7.22 15.63 11.71
C ASN A 83 5.92 16.35 11.42
N VAL A 84 5.09 15.79 10.52
CA VAL A 84 3.78 16.38 10.18
C VAL A 84 2.77 16.15 11.30
N ASN A 85 2.78 14.97 11.91
CA ASN A 85 1.84 14.61 12.96
C ASN A 85 2.53 13.78 14.04
N PRO A 86 3.05 14.44 15.10
CA PRO A 86 3.76 13.75 16.19
C PRO A 86 2.91 12.72 16.94
N SER A 87 1.57 12.74 16.81
CA SER A 87 0.69 11.77 17.45
C SER A 87 0.62 10.43 16.72
N ILE A 88 1.19 10.33 15.51
CA ILE A 88 1.24 9.07 14.76
C ILE A 88 2.15 8.09 15.49
N LYS A 89 1.64 6.89 15.74
CA LYS A 89 2.39 5.80 16.38
C LYS A 89 2.80 4.77 15.34
N ILE A 90 4.10 4.70 15.08
CA ILE A 90 4.68 3.67 14.22
C ILE A 90 4.96 2.47 15.11
N SER A 91 4.31 1.34 14.82
CA SER A 91 4.31 0.18 15.71
C SER A 91 5.22 -0.95 15.27
N LYS A 92 5.50 -1.05 13.97
CA LYS A 92 6.31 -2.14 13.43
C LYS A 92 6.83 -1.78 12.04
N TRP A 93 7.97 -2.35 11.66
CA TRP A 93 8.51 -2.26 10.30
C TRP A 93 9.43 -3.45 10.01
N GLU A 94 9.62 -3.74 8.73
CA GLU A 94 10.62 -4.70 8.25
C GLU A 94 11.40 -4.08 7.10
N ASP A 95 12.70 -4.31 7.11
CA ASP A 95 13.64 -3.75 6.14
C ASP A 95 14.23 -4.82 5.24
N ASN A 96 14.32 -4.50 3.95
CA ASN A 96 15.09 -5.27 2.97
C ASN A 96 14.74 -6.75 2.92
N ILE A 97 13.45 -7.06 3.03
CA ILE A 97 12.94 -8.42 2.79
C ILE A 97 12.71 -8.62 1.29
N LYS A 98 12.41 -9.84 0.90
CA LYS A 98 12.13 -10.18 -0.51
C LYS A 98 10.67 -10.55 -0.67
N THR A 99 10.09 -10.11 -1.80
CA THR A 99 8.76 -10.57 -2.23
C THR A 99 8.86 -11.97 -2.83
N ASP A 100 7.71 -12.59 -3.09
CA ASP A 100 7.65 -13.92 -3.71
C ASP A 100 8.36 -13.95 -5.08
N ASN A 101 8.36 -12.84 -5.80
CA ASN A 101 9.03 -12.70 -7.09
C ASN A 101 10.42 -12.06 -6.96
N ASP A 102 11.00 -12.11 -5.78
CA ASP A 102 12.39 -11.72 -5.49
C ASP A 102 12.69 -10.21 -5.62
N PHE A 103 11.69 -9.36 -5.45
CA PHE A 103 11.91 -7.91 -5.35
C PHE A 103 12.22 -7.51 -3.92
N GLU A 104 13.19 -6.60 -3.72
CA GLU A 104 13.46 -6.04 -2.41
C GLU A 104 12.29 -5.18 -1.94
N MET A 105 11.86 -5.39 -0.69
CA MET A 105 10.73 -4.68 -0.10
C MET A 105 11.05 -4.27 1.33
N SER A 106 10.67 -3.06 1.69
CA SER A 106 10.64 -2.59 3.07
C SER A 106 9.25 -2.04 3.35
N TRP A 107 8.78 -2.15 4.58
CA TRP A 107 7.47 -1.60 4.95
C TRP A 107 7.45 -1.15 6.40
N PHE A 108 6.51 -0.28 6.72
CA PHE A 108 6.21 0.09 8.09
C PHE A 108 4.71 0.26 8.26
N GLN A 109 4.25 0.17 9.49
CA GLN A 109 2.84 0.34 9.80
C GLN A 109 2.64 1.37 10.91
N PHE A 110 1.52 2.03 10.86
CA PHE A 110 1.16 3.04 11.84
C PHE A 110 -0.35 3.14 12.01
N LYS A 111 -0.73 3.65 13.17
CA LYS A 111 -2.11 3.96 13.49
C LYS A 111 -2.29 5.46 13.34
N GLY A 112 -3.27 5.85 12.54
CA GLY A 112 -3.61 7.24 12.32
C GLY A 112 -5.08 7.50 12.57
N TYR A 113 -5.50 8.72 12.30
CA TYR A 113 -6.90 9.13 12.41
C TYR A 113 -7.41 9.54 11.03
N ALA A 114 -8.57 9.01 10.64
CA ALA A 114 -9.30 9.41 9.46
C ALA A 114 -10.60 10.10 9.86
N LEU A 115 -11.35 10.60 8.88
CA LEU A 115 -12.63 11.27 9.14
C LEU A 115 -13.61 10.36 9.90
N ASP A 116 -13.53 9.05 9.68
CA ASP A 116 -14.43 8.04 10.23
C ASP A 116 -13.83 7.28 11.44
N GLY A 117 -12.75 7.78 12.03
CA GLY A 117 -12.16 7.19 13.24
C GLY A 117 -10.72 6.76 13.08
N GLN A 118 -10.30 5.78 13.88
CA GLN A 118 -8.93 5.28 13.86
C GLN A 118 -8.70 4.35 12.68
N ASN A 119 -7.58 4.57 11.97
CA ASN A 119 -7.17 3.80 10.81
C ASN A 119 -5.85 3.07 11.08
N PHE A 120 -5.80 1.83 10.59
CA PHE A 120 -4.56 1.11 10.43
C PHE A 120 -4.01 1.40 9.05
N ASN A 121 -2.69 1.66 8.97
CA ASN A 121 -2.00 1.94 7.72
C ASN A 121 -0.70 1.14 7.64
N ARG A 122 -0.40 0.62 6.45
CA ARG A 122 0.91 0.05 6.16
C ARG A 122 1.39 0.60 4.83
N MET A 123 2.65 1.08 4.80
CA MET A 123 3.29 1.58 3.60
C MET A 123 4.38 0.62 3.16
N TYR A 124 4.37 0.28 1.87
CA TYR A 124 5.32 -0.63 1.25
C TYR A 124 6.19 0.12 0.24
N PHE A 125 7.46 -0.23 0.20
CA PHE A 125 8.42 0.30 -0.76
C PHE A 125 9.07 -0.89 -1.45
N ILE A 126 8.81 -1.06 -2.75
CA ILE A 126 9.24 -2.23 -3.50
C ILE A 126 10.13 -1.77 -4.65
N LYS A 127 11.37 -2.25 -4.63
CA LYS A 127 12.36 -1.91 -5.65
C LYS A 127 12.05 -2.66 -6.94
N MET A 128 11.74 -1.90 -8.01
CA MET A 128 11.58 -2.43 -9.35
C MET A 128 12.88 -2.18 -10.15
N LYS A 129 12.93 -2.56 -11.43
CA LYS A 129 14.14 -2.41 -12.23
C LYS A 129 14.58 -0.94 -12.42
N LYS A 130 13.62 -0.06 -12.68
CA LYS A 130 13.89 1.37 -12.97
C LYS A 130 13.06 2.31 -12.13
N SER A 131 12.32 1.80 -11.16
CA SER A 131 11.35 2.58 -10.39
C SER A 131 11.17 1.97 -9.01
N VAL A 132 10.38 2.63 -8.20
CA VAL A 132 9.95 2.13 -6.88
C VAL A 132 8.43 2.11 -6.86
N LEU A 133 7.85 0.97 -6.55
CA LEU A 133 6.43 0.90 -6.25
C LEU A 133 6.20 1.25 -4.79
N HIS A 134 5.46 2.33 -4.55
CA HIS A 134 5.00 2.71 -3.22
C HIS A 134 3.57 2.22 -3.05
N GLY A 135 3.39 1.19 -2.24
CA GLY A 135 2.10 0.63 -1.94
C GLY A 135 1.58 1.14 -0.60
N ILE A 136 0.28 1.35 -0.53
CA ILE A 136 -0.39 1.78 0.70
C ILE A 136 -1.55 0.83 0.94
N PHE A 137 -1.64 0.32 2.16
CA PHE A 137 -2.82 -0.41 2.62
C PHE A 137 -3.39 0.31 3.83
N ASN A 138 -4.70 0.53 3.85
CA ASN A 138 -5.35 1.05 5.05
C ASN A 138 -6.75 0.46 5.23
N CYS A 139 -7.17 0.43 6.49
CA CYS A 139 -8.49 -0.05 6.87
C CYS A 139 -8.84 0.49 8.26
N PRO A 140 -10.12 0.47 8.65
CA PRO A 140 -10.47 0.76 10.03
C PRO A 140 -9.82 -0.24 10.98
N MET A 141 -9.46 0.22 12.19
CA MET A 141 -8.81 -0.65 13.19
C MET A 141 -9.65 -1.88 13.53
N ARG A 142 -10.98 -1.77 13.51
CA ARG A 142 -11.89 -2.88 13.85
C ARG A 142 -11.78 -4.09 12.92
N VAL A 143 -11.27 -3.92 11.70
CA VAL A 143 -11.12 -5.01 10.71
C VAL A 143 -9.65 -5.32 10.39
N LYS A 144 -8.72 -4.73 11.11
CA LYS A 144 -7.28 -4.92 10.88
C LYS A 144 -6.88 -6.39 10.90
N GLU A 145 -7.32 -7.15 11.90
CA GLU A 145 -6.93 -8.56 12.05
C GLU A 145 -7.39 -9.42 10.87
N GLU A 146 -8.49 -9.05 10.26
CA GLU A 146 -9.01 -9.75 9.07
C GLU A 146 -8.19 -9.44 7.81
N TRP A 147 -7.75 -8.19 7.65
CA TRP A 147 -7.23 -7.70 6.38
C TRP A 147 -5.72 -7.54 6.28
N VAL A 148 -5.00 -7.39 7.40
CA VAL A 148 -3.56 -7.10 7.34
C VAL A 148 -2.77 -8.23 6.68
N ASP A 149 -3.08 -9.49 6.99
CA ASP A 149 -2.38 -10.63 6.41
C ASP A 149 -2.73 -10.83 4.94
N ILE A 150 -3.99 -10.57 4.58
CA ILE A 150 -4.44 -10.60 3.19
C ILE A 150 -3.68 -9.57 2.36
N ALA A 151 -3.57 -8.34 2.87
CA ALA A 151 -2.84 -7.27 2.21
C ALA A 151 -1.36 -7.62 2.05
N ALA A 152 -0.74 -8.17 3.09
CA ALA A 152 0.66 -8.59 3.04
C ALA A 152 0.89 -9.61 1.94
N LYS A 153 0.01 -10.60 1.81
CA LYS A 153 0.09 -11.61 0.75
C LYS A 153 -0.07 -11.00 -0.64
N CYS A 154 -0.98 -10.04 -0.78
CA CYS A 154 -1.19 -9.34 -2.06
C CYS A 154 0.08 -8.63 -2.52
N PHE A 155 0.73 -7.87 -1.64
CA PHE A 155 1.96 -7.16 -1.99
C PHE A 155 3.13 -8.11 -2.29
N GLN A 156 3.12 -9.34 -1.78
CA GLN A 156 4.12 -10.34 -2.14
C GLN A 156 4.04 -10.78 -3.60
N THR A 157 2.90 -10.57 -4.25
CA THR A 157 2.64 -11.07 -5.60
C THR A 157 3.04 -10.12 -6.71
N VAL A 158 3.56 -8.93 -6.40
CA VAL A 158 3.87 -7.91 -7.42
C VAL A 158 4.82 -8.45 -8.47
N GLU A 159 4.53 -8.13 -9.72
CA GLU A 159 5.35 -8.44 -10.88
C GLU A 159 5.50 -7.20 -11.73
N GLU A 160 6.66 -7.05 -12.35
CA GLU A 160 6.90 -5.96 -13.28
C GLU A 160 6.51 -6.40 -14.69
N ILE A 161 5.73 -5.55 -15.39
CA ILE A 161 5.38 -5.80 -16.77
C ILE A 161 6.52 -5.27 -17.64
N GLU A 162 7.15 -6.14 -18.39
CA GLU A 162 8.20 -5.76 -19.33
C GLU A 162 7.56 -5.36 -20.66
N GLU A 163 7.97 -4.22 -21.17
CA GLU A 163 7.61 -3.79 -22.53
C GLU A 163 8.56 -4.38 -23.57
#